data_a08324f87bb0d90debc91e458ae863fa
#
_entry.id   a08324f87bb0d90debc91e458ae863fa
#
_cell.length_a   1.000
_cell.length_b   1.000
_cell.length_c   1.000
_cell.angle_alpha   90.00
_cell.angle_beta   90.00
_cell.angle_gamma   90.00
#
_symmetry.space_group_name_H-M   'P 1'
#
loop_
_entity.id
_entity.type
_entity.pdbx_description
1 polymer ?
#
loop_
_entity_poly.entity_id
_entity_poly.type
_entity_poly.pdbx_seq_one_letter_code
_entity_poly.pdbx_strand_id
1 'polypeptide(L)'
;MHNYKNLHIWQEGINLARKIYEVTANFPANEKYGIVSQMTRAAVSIPSNIAEGAGRNSNKDFANFLSIAIGSIFELHTQIAICEQIGYINEETTKQLEQQIYTLQQQITTYKQRIEGSAPRQGETSPTSEQ
;
A
#
# COMPACT_ATOMS: atom_id res chain seq x y z
N MET A 1 -19.51 4.46 4.41
CA MET A 1 -18.23 4.94 5.00
C MET A 1 -17.67 3.87 5.93
N HIS A 2 -16.40 3.61 5.84
CA HIS A 2 -15.73 2.59 6.63
C HIS A 2 -14.83 3.22 7.68
N ASN A 3 -14.69 2.55 8.82
CA ASN A 3 -13.72 2.98 9.83
C ASN A 3 -12.35 2.44 9.42
N TYR A 4 -11.52 3.28 8.82
CA TYR A 4 -10.24 2.86 8.26
C TYR A 4 -9.28 2.30 9.32
N LYS A 5 -9.39 2.73 10.57
CA LYS A 5 -8.51 2.27 11.64
C LYS A 5 -8.66 0.78 11.92
N ASN A 6 -9.83 0.21 11.62
CA ASN A 6 -10.09 -1.21 11.81
C ASN A 6 -9.73 -2.03 10.58
N LEU A 7 -9.35 -1.41 9.48
CA LEU A 7 -8.98 -2.13 8.28
C LEU A 7 -7.58 -2.70 8.39
N HIS A 8 -7.47 -4.01 8.22
CA HIS A 8 -6.18 -4.69 8.26
C HIS A 8 -5.22 -4.13 7.22
N ILE A 9 -5.71 -3.84 6.01
CA ILE A 9 -4.86 -3.28 4.95
C ILE A 9 -4.30 -1.91 5.32
N TRP A 10 -5.04 -1.10 6.07
CA TRP A 10 -4.53 0.19 6.55
C TRP A 10 -3.42 -0.03 7.57
N GLN A 11 -3.65 -0.93 8.53
CA GLN A 11 -2.66 -1.23 9.56
C GLN A 11 -1.37 -1.77 8.96
N GLU A 12 -1.48 -2.67 7.98
CA GLU A 12 -0.31 -3.21 7.30
C GLU A 12 0.37 -2.16 6.40
N GLY A 13 -0.40 -1.25 5.83
CA GLY A 13 0.17 -0.10 5.11
C GLY A 13 1.01 0.78 6.03
N ILE A 14 0.54 1.03 7.25
CA ILE A 14 1.31 1.78 8.26
C ILE A 14 2.61 1.03 8.60
N ASN A 15 2.51 -0.28 8.80
CA ASN A 15 3.69 -1.09 9.14
C ASN A 15 4.74 -1.04 8.02
N LEU A 16 4.30 -1.12 6.76
CA LEU A 16 5.22 -1.03 5.62
C LEU A 16 5.88 0.35 5.56
N ALA A 17 5.09 1.41 5.72
CA ALA A 17 5.64 2.78 5.69
C ALA A 17 6.69 2.96 6.78
N ARG A 18 6.42 2.49 8.00
CA ARG A 18 7.40 2.55 9.10
C ARG A 18 8.67 1.79 8.72
N LYS A 19 8.55 0.62 8.12
CA LYS A 19 9.71 -0.17 7.70
C LYS A 19 10.56 0.56 6.67
N ILE A 20 9.91 1.27 5.74
CA ILE A 20 10.64 2.07 4.74
C ILE A 20 11.41 3.21 5.40
N TYR A 21 10.82 3.89 6.39
CA TYR A 21 11.57 4.91 7.14
C TYR A 21 12.79 4.30 7.83
N GLU A 22 12.63 3.12 8.43
CA GLU A 22 13.75 2.43 9.10
C GLU A 22 14.86 2.07 8.12
N VAL A 23 14.50 1.51 6.97
CA VAL A 23 15.47 1.08 5.97
C VAL A 23 16.21 2.28 5.36
N THR A 24 15.48 3.34 5.02
CA THR A 24 16.08 4.51 4.36
C THR A 24 16.89 5.38 5.32
N ALA A 25 16.73 5.19 6.63
CA ALA A 25 17.51 5.95 7.62
C ALA A 25 19.02 5.71 7.46
N ASN A 26 19.42 4.59 6.88
CA ASN A 26 20.82 4.23 6.69
C ASN A 26 21.36 4.59 5.30
N PHE A 27 20.54 5.22 4.47
CA PHE A 27 20.98 5.65 3.13
C PHE A 27 21.96 6.81 3.24
N PRO A 28 22.79 7.04 2.19
CA PRO A 28 23.69 8.19 2.19
C PRO A 28 22.93 9.51 2.41
N ALA A 29 23.54 10.41 3.17
CA ALA A 29 22.91 11.68 3.54
C ALA A 29 22.49 12.51 2.33
N ASN A 30 23.25 12.40 1.22
CA ASN A 30 22.95 13.15 0.00
C ASN A 30 21.71 12.65 -0.73
N GLU A 31 21.12 11.53 -0.29
CA GLU A 31 19.88 11.01 -0.88
C GLU A 31 18.62 11.46 -0.15
N LYS A 32 18.78 12.29 0.89
CA LYS A 32 17.64 12.73 1.70
C LYS A 32 16.53 13.37 0.86
N TYR A 33 16.90 14.17 -0.11
CA TYR A 33 15.94 14.85 -0.99
C TYR A 33 15.82 14.16 -2.35
N GLY A 34 16.47 13.01 -2.52
CA GLY A 34 16.39 12.18 -3.70
C GLY A 34 15.53 10.95 -3.46
N ILE A 35 16.16 9.76 -3.55
CA ILE A 35 15.42 8.50 -3.48
C ILE A 35 14.75 8.29 -2.13
N VAL A 36 15.32 8.79 -1.02
CA VAL A 36 14.68 8.67 0.31
C VAL A 36 13.34 9.39 0.30
N SER A 37 13.31 10.62 -0.20
CA SER A 37 12.08 11.39 -0.30
C SER A 37 11.03 10.67 -1.16
N GLN A 38 11.45 10.13 -2.31
CA GLN A 38 10.53 9.42 -3.20
C GLN A 38 9.97 8.14 -2.56
N MET A 39 10.83 7.36 -1.90
CA MET A 39 10.40 6.10 -1.28
C MET A 39 9.46 6.34 -0.10
N THR A 40 9.78 7.30 0.75
CA THR A 40 8.93 7.60 1.90
C THR A 40 7.58 8.16 1.46
N ARG A 41 7.54 8.97 0.40
CA ARG A 41 6.29 9.49 -0.15
C ARG A 41 5.44 8.37 -0.75
N ALA A 42 6.06 7.46 -1.51
CA ALA A 42 5.33 6.31 -2.07
C ALA A 42 4.78 5.43 -0.95
N ALA A 43 5.58 5.15 0.07
CA ALA A 43 5.16 4.32 1.18
C ALA A 43 3.99 4.93 1.95
N VAL A 44 4.07 6.23 2.28
CA VAL A 44 3.01 6.94 3.00
C VAL A 44 1.74 7.01 2.17
N SER A 45 1.86 7.11 0.85
CA SER A 45 0.73 7.15 -0.06
C SER A 45 -0.17 5.91 0.05
N ILE A 46 0.40 4.76 0.42
CA ILE A 46 -0.37 3.51 0.49
C ILE A 46 -1.45 3.60 1.58
N PRO A 47 -1.13 3.75 2.86
CA PRO A 47 -2.17 3.85 3.88
C PRO A 47 -3.00 5.13 3.75
N SER A 48 -2.43 6.21 3.25
CA SER A 48 -3.17 7.46 3.07
C SER A 48 -4.32 7.29 2.08
N ASN A 49 -4.09 6.61 0.96
CA ASN A 49 -5.14 6.37 -0.01
C ASN A 49 -6.17 5.36 0.48
N ILE A 50 -5.75 4.36 1.26
CA ILE A 50 -6.70 3.43 1.88
C ILE A 50 -7.64 4.21 2.80
N ALA A 51 -7.10 5.06 3.66
CA ALA A 51 -7.91 5.85 4.61
C ALA A 51 -8.83 6.82 3.86
N GLU A 52 -8.33 7.51 2.84
CA GLU A 52 -9.12 8.47 2.09
C GLU A 52 -10.26 7.77 1.36
N GLY A 53 -9.98 6.62 0.76
CA GLY A 53 -11.01 5.83 0.08
C GLY A 53 -12.06 5.31 1.04
N ALA A 54 -11.66 4.87 2.22
CA ALA A 54 -12.58 4.38 3.24
C ALA A 54 -13.58 5.45 3.71
N GLY A 55 -13.18 6.73 3.60
CA GLY A 55 -14.05 7.84 3.95
C GLY A 55 -15.01 8.27 2.85
N ARG A 56 -14.94 7.67 1.68
CA ARG A 56 -15.82 8.05 0.56
C ARG A 56 -17.20 7.43 0.71
N ASN A 57 -18.17 8.00 0.00
CA ASN A 57 -19.57 7.60 0.12
C ASN A 57 -19.95 6.40 -0.73
N SER A 58 -19.10 6.01 -1.69
CA SER A 58 -19.42 4.89 -2.58
C SER A 58 -18.28 3.89 -2.63
N ASN A 59 -18.63 2.62 -2.87
CA ASN A 59 -17.62 1.58 -3.06
C ASN A 59 -16.82 1.79 -4.34
N LYS A 60 -17.42 2.41 -5.34
CA LYS A 60 -16.71 2.75 -6.57
C LYS A 60 -15.55 3.71 -6.29
N ASP A 61 -15.80 4.75 -5.52
CA ASP A 61 -14.74 5.70 -5.16
C ASP A 61 -13.70 5.04 -4.27
N PHE A 62 -14.13 4.22 -3.31
CA PHE A 62 -13.21 3.48 -2.46
C PHE A 62 -12.30 2.59 -3.32
N ALA A 63 -12.87 1.85 -4.27
CA ALA A 63 -12.10 0.98 -5.16
C ALA A 63 -11.07 1.79 -5.97
N ASN A 64 -11.43 3.01 -6.40
CA ASN A 64 -10.49 3.88 -7.11
C ASN A 64 -9.30 4.26 -6.24
N PHE A 65 -9.53 4.60 -4.98
CA PHE A 65 -8.43 4.90 -4.05
C PHE A 65 -7.57 3.69 -3.76
N LEU A 66 -8.17 2.51 -3.69
CA LEU A 66 -7.40 1.27 -3.52
C LEU A 66 -6.52 1.00 -4.75
N SER A 67 -6.99 1.33 -5.94
CA SER A 67 -6.17 1.24 -7.16
C SER A 67 -4.97 2.19 -7.10
N ILE A 68 -5.16 3.40 -6.58
CA ILE A 68 -4.06 4.34 -6.39
C ILE A 68 -3.05 3.78 -5.38
N ALA A 69 -3.52 3.18 -4.30
CA ALA A 69 -2.65 2.55 -3.31
C ALA A 69 -1.82 1.42 -3.96
N ILE A 70 -2.43 0.61 -4.80
CA ILE A 70 -1.72 -0.45 -5.53
C ILE A 70 -0.65 0.14 -6.45
N GLY A 71 -0.96 1.24 -7.14
CA GLY A 71 0.02 1.94 -7.95
C GLY A 71 1.21 2.43 -7.14
N SER A 72 0.96 2.93 -5.93
CA SER A 72 2.03 3.36 -5.01
C SER A 72 2.89 2.17 -4.57
N ILE A 73 2.30 0.98 -4.41
CA ILE A 73 3.04 -0.24 -4.11
C ILE A 73 3.99 -0.58 -5.25
N PHE A 74 3.53 -0.51 -6.50
CA PHE A 74 4.39 -0.79 -7.65
C PHE A 74 5.53 0.21 -7.76
N GLU A 75 5.26 1.48 -7.49
CA GLU A 75 6.27 2.52 -7.46
C GLU A 75 7.33 2.21 -6.40
N LEU A 76 6.89 1.90 -5.19
CA LEU A 76 7.79 1.57 -4.08
C LEU A 76 8.63 0.34 -4.38
N HIS A 77 8.02 -0.70 -4.94
CA HIS A 77 8.75 -1.92 -5.31
C HIS A 77 9.85 -1.63 -6.34
N THR A 78 9.54 -0.78 -7.32
CA THR A 78 10.52 -0.36 -8.32
C THR A 78 11.69 0.36 -7.67
N GLN A 79 11.41 1.27 -6.74
CA GLN A 79 12.45 2.02 -6.02
C GLN A 79 13.33 1.08 -5.18
N ILE A 80 12.73 0.10 -4.53
CA ILE A 80 13.46 -0.92 -3.76
C ILE A 80 14.39 -1.72 -4.67
N ALA A 81 13.90 -2.14 -5.84
CA ALA A 81 14.69 -2.90 -6.80
C ALA A 81 15.91 -2.10 -7.27
N ILE A 82 15.72 -0.80 -7.54
CA ILE A 82 16.81 0.08 -7.92
C ILE A 82 17.83 0.17 -6.78
N CYS A 83 17.34 0.36 -5.55
CA CYS A 83 18.22 0.52 -4.39
C CYS A 83 19.01 -0.74 -4.09
N GLU A 84 18.46 -1.92 -4.36
CA GLU A 84 19.23 -3.15 -4.23
C GLU A 84 20.36 -3.18 -5.24
N GLN A 85 20.10 -2.82 -6.48
CA GLN A 85 21.11 -2.89 -7.53
C GLN A 85 22.26 -1.93 -7.30
N ILE A 86 21.98 -0.75 -6.74
CA ILE A 86 23.05 0.22 -6.47
C ILE A 86 23.68 0.04 -5.08
N GLY A 87 23.25 -0.98 -4.34
CA GLY A 87 23.88 -1.34 -3.08
C GLY A 87 23.38 -0.61 -1.85
N TYR A 88 22.29 0.13 -1.94
CA TYR A 88 21.72 0.81 -0.77
C TYR A 88 20.93 -0.13 0.14
N ILE A 89 20.38 -1.20 -0.41
CA ILE A 89 19.64 -2.21 0.34
C ILE A 89 20.24 -3.57 0.01
N ASN A 90 20.51 -4.39 1.02
CA ASN A 90 21.05 -5.72 0.77
C ASN A 90 19.98 -6.70 0.31
N GLU A 91 20.41 -7.86 -0.17
CA GLU A 91 19.50 -8.87 -0.72
C GLU A 91 18.51 -9.37 0.30
N GLU A 92 18.95 -9.61 1.54
CA GLU A 92 18.06 -10.12 2.58
C GLU A 92 16.95 -9.14 2.91
N THR A 93 17.29 -7.88 3.10
CA THR A 93 16.30 -6.83 3.38
C THR A 93 15.35 -6.67 2.19
N THR A 94 15.89 -6.72 0.98
CA THR A 94 15.06 -6.65 -0.23
C THR A 94 14.01 -7.75 -0.25
N LYS A 95 14.42 -8.99 0.04
CA LYS A 95 13.48 -10.13 0.07
C LYS A 95 12.39 -9.95 1.13
N GLN A 96 12.77 -9.45 2.31
CA GLN A 96 11.79 -9.20 3.37
C GLN A 96 10.77 -8.14 2.94
N LEU A 97 11.25 -7.06 2.35
CA LEU A 97 10.38 -5.99 1.87
C LEU A 97 9.47 -6.47 0.74
N GLU A 98 10.01 -7.25 -0.19
CA GLU A 98 9.22 -7.78 -1.30
C GLU A 98 8.11 -8.70 -0.80
N GLN A 99 8.40 -9.54 0.19
CA GLN A 99 7.39 -10.40 0.78
C GLN A 99 6.28 -9.60 1.44
N GLN A 100 6.64 -8.56 2.19
CA GLN A 100 5.67 -7.69 2.86
C GLN A 100 4.82 -6.94 1.84
N ILE A 101 5.45 -6.42 0.80
CA ILE A 101 4.77 -5.72 -0.30
C ILE A 101 3.82 -6.64 -1.02
N TYR A 102 4.28 -7.84 -1.37
CA TYR A 102 3.46 -8.80 -2.11
C TYR A 102 2.21 -9.19 -1.32
N THR A 103 2.38 -9.47 -0.03
CA THR A 103 1.27 -9.81 0.85
C THR A 103 0.25 -8.67 0.92
N LEU A 104 0.73 -7.45 1.12
CA LEU A 104 -0.16 -6.28 1.19
C LEU A 104 -0.90 -6.05 -0.12
N GLN A 105 -0.19 -6.16 -1.25
CA GLN A 105 -0.80 -6.00 -2.56
C GLN A 105 -1.94 -7.00 -2.77
N GLN A 106 -1.72 -8.27 -2.40
CA GLN A 106 -2.74 -9.30 -2.50
C GLN A 106 -3.95 -8.97 -1.64
N GLN A 107 -3.72 -8.52 -0.42
CA GLN A 107 -4.79 -8.17 0.50
C GLN A 107 -5.61 -6.98 0.00
N ILE A 108 -4.94 -5.95 -0.52
CA ILE A 108 -5.65 -4.79 -1.07
C ILE A 108 -6.45 -5.20 -2.31
N THR A 109 -5.86 -5.99 -3.19
CA THR A 109 -6.55 -6.46 -4.40
C THR A 109 -7.79 -7.27 -4.04
N THR A 110 -7.66 -8.18 -3.08
CA THR A 110 -8.78 -9.00 -2.61
C THR A 110 -9.88 -8.12 -2.01
N TYR A 111 -9.50 -7.16 -1.18
CA TYR A 111 -10.46 -6.23 -0.58
C TYR A 111 -11.18 -5.41 -1.65
N LYS A 112 -10.42 -4.89 -2.61
CA LYS A 112 -10.98 -4.12 -3.72
C LYS A 112 -12.00 -4.93 -4.50
N GLN A 113 -11.67 -6.18 -4.84
CA GLN A 113 -12.61 -7.07 -5.55
C GLN A 113 -13.88 -7.31 -4.73
N ARG A 114 -13.73 -7.46 -3.43
CA ARG A 114 -14.87 -7.70 -2.53
C ARG A 114 -15.82 -6.51 -2.51
N ILE A 115 -15.31 -5.29 -2.37
CA ILE A 115 -16.18 -4.13 -2.35
C ILE A 115 -16.77 -3.82 -3.72
N GLU A 116 -16.09 -4.13 -4.79
CA GLU A 116 -16.64 -4.03 -6.14
C GLU A 116 -17.76 -5.03 -6.35
N GLY A 117 -17.58 -6.25 -5.85
CA GLY A 117 -18.62 -7.28 -5.90
C GLY A 117 -19.78 -7.01 -4.95
N SER A 118 -19.63 -6.12 -3.96
CA SER A 118 -20.71 -5.77 -3.05
C SER A 118 -21.63 -4.70 -3.61
N ALA A 119 -21.29 -4.10 -4.76
CA ALA A 119 -22.19 -3.17 -5.41
C ALA A 119 -23.48 -3.90 -5.78
N PRO A 120 -24.66 -3.30 -5.56
CA PRO A 120 -25.92 -3.98 -5.87
C PRO A 120 -25.98 -4.38 -7.33
N ARG A 121 -26.30 -5.64 -7.59
CA ARG A 121 -26.59 -6.16 -8.91
C ARG A 121 -27.94 -6.85 -8.85
N GLN A 122 -28.62 -6.82 -9.96
CA GLN A 122 -29.91 -7.47 -10.03
C GLN A 122 -29.75 -8.96 -9.78
N GLY A 123 -30.47 -9.49 -8.79
CA GLY A 123 -30.45 -10.91 -8.48
C GLY A 123 -29.27 -11.40 -7.65
N GLU A 124 -28.43 -10.50 -7.17
CA GLU A 124 -27.28 -10.86 -6.36
C GLU A 124 -27.39 -10.35 -4.94
N THR A 125 -26.83 -11.11 -4.01
CA THR A 125 -26.69 -10.69 -2.62
C THR A 125 -25.31 -10.06 -2.46
N SER A 126 -25.27 -8.87 -1.85
CA SER A 126 -24.01 -8.19 -1.59
C SER A 126 -23.20 -8.92 -0.54
N PRO A 127 -21.89 -9.01 -0.71
CA PRO A 127 -21.02 -9.49 0.36
C PRO A 127 -21.13 -8.58 1.58
N THR A 128 -21.05 -9.19 2.76
CA THR A 128 -21.19 -8.46 4.02
C THR A 128 -19.88 -8.32 4.76
N SER A 129 -18.84 -8.99 4.35
CA SER A 129 -17.59 -9.00 5.09
C SER A 129 -16.77 -7.77 4.84
N GLU A 130 -16.16 -7.27 5.90
CA GLU A 130 -15.11 -6.27 5.86
C GLU A 130 -13.85 -6.86 6.46
N GLN A 131 -12.75 -6.26 6.16
CA GLN A 131 -11.51 -6.69 6.80
C GLN A 131 -11.44 -6.27 8.22
#